data_507a40887079a3219b7bbd8450c15831
#
_entry.id   507a40887079a3219b7bbd8450c15831
#
_cell.length_a   1.000
_cell.length_b   1.000
_cell.length_c   1.000
_cell.angle_alpha   90.00
_cell.angle_beta   90.00
_cell.angle_gamma   90.00
#
_symmetry.space_group_name_H-M   'P 1'
#
loop_
_entity.id
_entity.type
_entity.pdbx_description
1 polymer ?
#
loop_
_entity_poly.entity_id
_entity_poly.type
_entity_poly.pdbx_seq_one_letter_code
_entity_poly.pdbx_strand_id
1 'polypeptide(L)'
;MAIRRICDFLAGSGMPYSIATHARAYTAQEVAEASHVPGTYMAKTVIVWVDDQLAMAVIPSTRALDLDSLRSQSGASQVRIASEAEFVNVFTDCQLGTAPPFGNLFGLRTLVDLKLALQDLIAFNAGTHTEVIRMKYSDYSSLVKPLVLHISAGPVAGAPRMRSRPQPYHSSAARRQSEEFLGQVQAECPYIPQQRSGSD
;
A
#
# COMPACT_ATOMS: atom_id res chain seq x y z
N MET A 1 -6.94 14.29 6.60
CA MET A 1 -7.96 14.27 5.51
C MET A 1 -7.63 13.30 4.35
N ALA A 2 -6.41 12.76 4.27
CA ALA A 2 -6.07 11.77 3.25
C ALA A 2 -6.86 10.47 3.38
N ILE A 3 -7.06 10.02 4.61
CA ILE A 3 -7.87 8.84 4.91
C ILE A 3 -9.28 8.95 4.31
N ARG A 4 -9.83 10.16 4.23
CA ARG A 4 -11.17 10.38 3.67
C ARG A 4 -11.25 9.99 2.20
N ARG A 5 -10.32 10.44 1.35
CA ARG A 5 -10.30 10.13 -0.09
C ARG A 5 -10.22 8.62 -0.34
N ILE A 6 -9.31 7.92 0.36
CA ILE A 6 -9.17 6.48 0.19
C ILE A 6 -10.37 5.71 0.77
N CYS A 7 -10.90 6.13 1.92
CA CYS A 7 -12.09 5.52 2.51
C CYS A 7 -13.33 5.69 1.62
N ASP A 8 -13.58 6.90 1.11
CA ASP A 8 -14.70 7.18 0.21
C ASP A 8 -14.60 6.33 -1.08
N PHE A 9 -13.38 6.20 -1.62
CA PHE A 9 -13.14 5.37 -2.80
C PHE A 9 -13.39 3.87 -2.52
N LEU A 10 -12.86 3.35 -1.42
CA LEU A 10 -13.04 1.94 -1.04
C LEU A 10 -14.49 1.63 -0.67
N ALA A 11 -15.16 2.50 0.07
CA ALA A 11 -16.59 2.36 0.40
C ALA A 11 -17.46 2.37 -0.87
N GLY A 12 -17.17 3.26 -1.82
CA GLY A 12 -17.87 3.32 -3.11
C GLY A 12 -17.60 2.11 -4.00
N SER A 13 -16.50 1.40 -3.81
CA SER A 13 -16.16 0.19 -4.59
C SER A 13 -16.88 -1.07 -4.11
N GLY A 14 -17.39 -1.08 -2.87
CA GLY A 14 -17.96 -2.27 -2.23
C GLY A 14 -16.96 -3.37 -1.89
N MET A 15 -15.64 -3.12 -2.05
CA MET A 15 -14.61 -4.10 -1.73
C MET A 15 -14.35 -4.17 -0.23
N PRO A 16 -14.20 -5.38 0.36
CA PRO A 16 -13.92 -5.54 1.79
C PRO A 16 -12.53 -5.01 2.15
N TYR A 17 -12.46 -4.22 3.21
CA TYR A 17 -11.19 -3.76 3.80
C TYR A 17 -11.35 -3.56 5.31
N SER A 18 -10.25 -3.48 6.03
CA SER A 18 -10.25 -3.09 7.44
C SER A 18 -9.25 -1.97 7.68
N ILE A 19 -9.56 -1.13 8.67
CA ILE A 19 -8.66 -0.07 9.14
C ILE A 19 -8.22 -0.42 10.54
N ALA A 20 -6.91 -0.35 10.79
CA ALA A 20 -6.33 -0.49 12.11
C ALA A 20 -5.55 0.78 12.47
N THR A 21 -5.74 1.25 13.70
CA THR A 21 -4.92 2.32 14.27
C THR A 21 -3.72 1.71 14.99
N HIS A 22 -2.59 2.40 14.94
CA HIS A 22 -1.36 2.00 15.62
C HIS A 22 -0.63 3.20 16.23
N ALA A 23 0.36 2.96 17.06
CA ALA A 23 1.25 4.01 17.56
C ALA A 23 1.94 4.70 16.38
N ARG A 24 2.20 6.01 16.51
CA ARG A 24 2.83 6.79 15.43
C ARG A 24 4.16 6.14 14.99
N ALA A 25 4.26 5.88 13.69
CA ALA A 25 5.43 5.26 13.06
C ALA A 25 5.70 5.96 11.71
N TYR A 26 6.97 6.12 11.37
CA TYR A 26 7.38 6.92 10.20
C TYR A 26 7.87 6.07 9.05
N THR A 27 8.48 4.92 9.33
CA THR A 27 8.93 4.00 8.28
C THR A 27 7.92 2.87 8.07
N ALA A 28 7.83 2.36 6.86
CA ALA A 28 6.92 1.24 6.56
C ALA A 28 7.26 -0.04 7.38
N GLN A 29 8.50 -0.18 7.87
CA GLN A 29 8.89 -1.28 8.75
C GLN A 29 8.35 -1.07 10.16
N GLU A 30 8.50 0.13 10.74
CA GLU A 30 7.91 0.48 12.03
C GLU A 30 6.38 0.37 12.01
N VAL A 31 5.74 0.79 10.93
CA VAL A 31 4.29 0.64 10.72
C VAL A 31 3.91 -0.83 10.70
N ALA A 32 4.66 -1.69 9.99
CA ALA A 32 4.42 -3.12 9.95
C ALA A 32 4.50 -3.75 11.35
N GLU A 33 5.50 -3.37 12.15
CA GLU A 33 5.67 -3.82 13.52
C GLU A 33 4.55 -3.32 14.44
N ALA A 34 4.27 -2.02 14.43
CA ALA A 34 3.26 -1.39 15.28
C ALA A 34 1.83 -1.88 14.96
N SER A 35 1.57 -2.26 13.72
CA SER A 35 0.28 -2.80 13.28
C SER A 35 0.20 -4.33 13.29
N HIS A 36 1.27 -5.03 13.74
CA HIS A 36 1.37 -6.49 13.74
C HIS A 36 1.13 -7.12 12.35
N VAL A 37 1.59 -6.44 11.29
CA VAL A 37 1.53 -6.94 9.91
C VAL A 37 2.89 -7.46 9.50
N PRO A 38 2.99 -8.68 8.95
CA PRO A 38 4.24 -9.13 8.37
C PRO A 38 4.75 -8.15 7.32
N GLY A 39 6.02 -7.75 7.41
CA GLY A 39 6.58 -6.74 6.50
C GLY A 39 6.57 -7.14 5.01
N THR A 40 6.36 -8.43 4.71
CA THR A 40 6.15 -8.93 3.33
C THR A 40 4.80 -8.54 2.76
N TYR A 41 3.78 -8.30 3.60
CA TYR A 41 2.45 -7.84 3.22
C TYR A 41 2.33 -6.32 3.28
N MET A 42 3.20 -5.68 4.07
CA MET A 42 3.20 -4.23 4.20
C MET A 42 3.81 -3.59 2.96
N ALA A 43 2.98 -2.89 2.21
CA ALA A 43 3.39 -2.13 1.04
C ALA A 43 3.98 -0.79 1.46
N LYS A 44 5.08 -0.41 0.82
CA LYS A 44 5.58 0.97 0.81
C LYS A 44 5.55 1.54 -0.58
N THR A 45 5.18 2.80 -0.65
CA THR A 45 5.09 3.58 -1.87
C THR A 45 6.36 4.40 -2.06
N VAL A 46 6.96 4.30 -3.24
CA VAL A 46 8.10 5.12 -3.67
C VAL A 46 7.71 5.84 -4.94
N ILE A 47 7.80 7.16 -4.95
CA ILE A 47 7.51 7.95 -6.15
C ILE A 47 8.76 8.02 -7.01
N VAL A 48 8.60 7.72 -8.28
CA VAL A 48 9.68 7.63 -9.25
C VAL A 48 9.33 8.40 -10.52
N TRP A 49 10.35 8.89 -11.18
CA TRP A 49 10.28 9.28 -12.58
C TRP A 49 10.59 8.07 -13.44
N VAL A 50 9.72 7.81 -14.38
CA VAL A 50 9.91 6.83 -15.45
C VAL A 50 9.85 7.62 -16.76
N ASP A 51 11.01 7.85 -17.34
CA ASP A 51 11.23 8.88 -18.36
C ASP A 51 10.72 10.25 -17.84
N ASP A 52 9.78 10.90 -18.53
CA ASP A 52 9.24 12.22 -18.18
C ASP A 52 7.92 12.13 -17.39
N GLN A 53 7.55 10.97 -16.85
CA GLN A 53 6.29 10.77 -16.12
C GLN A 53 6.53 10.32 -14.69
N LEU A 54 5.83 10.94 -13.75
CA LEU A 54 5.75 10.43 -12.39
C LEU A 54 4.96 9.13 -12.34
N ALA A 55 5.47 8.17 -11.59
CA ALA A 55 4.83 6.89 -11.35
C ALA A 55 4.97 6.49 -9.88
N MET A 56 4.14 5.58 -9.44
CA MET A 56 4.11 5.06 -8.09
C MET A 56 4.64 3.63 -8.09
N ALA A 57 5.84 3.40 -7.55
CA ALA A 57 6.39 2.08 -7.34
C ALA A 57 5.99 1.56 -5.95
N VAL A 58 5.40 0.37 -5.90
CA VAL A 58 4.87 -0.25 -4.67
C VAL A 58 5.60 -1.56 -4.43
N ILE A 59 6.32 -1.63 -3.32
CA ILE A 59 7.16 -2.78 -2.98
C ILE A 59 6.95 -3.21 -1.53
N PRO A 60 7.30 -4.46 -1.14
CA PRO A 60 7.27 -4.87 0.26
C PRO A 60 8.14 -3.97 1.14
N SER A 61 7.71 -3.63 2.36
CA SER A 61 8.43 -2.77 3.29
C SER A 61 9.83 -3.28 3.63
N THR A 62 10.04 -4.59 3.57
CA THR A 62 11.31 -5.27 3.85
C THR A 62 12.33 -5.21 2.71
N ARG A 63 11.98 -4.61 1.57
CA ARG A 63 12.82 -4.62 0.36
C ARG A 63 13.18 -3.22 -0.10
N ALA A 64 14.28 -3.11 -0.83
CA ALA A 64 14.67 -1.89 -1.52
C ALA A 64 14.10 -1.88 -2.96
N LEU A 65 13.82 -0.69 -3.50
CA LEU A 65 13.51 -0.53 -4.91
C LEU A 65 14.78 -0.73 -5.73
N ASP A 66 14.68 -1.52 -6.79
CA ASP A 66 15.73 -1.76 -7.77
C ASP A 66 15.43 -0.94 -9.03
N LEU A 67 16.14 0.18 -9.19
CA LEU A 67 15.91 1.10 -10.32
C LEU A 67 16.35 0.50 -11.65
N ASP A 68 17.39 -0.33 -11.68
CA ASP A 68 17.85 -0.97 -12.91
C ASP A 68 16.85 -2.02 -13.40
N SER A 69 16.33 -2.84 -12.49
CA SER A 69 15.24 -3.76 -12.79
C SER A 69 13.98 -3.02 -13.22
N LEU A 70 13.62 -1.92 -12.56
CA LEU A 70 12.47 -1.11 -12.93
C LEU A 70 12.64 -0.52 -14.34
N ARG A 71 13.80 0.04 -14.64
CA ARG A 71 14.12 0.57 -15.98
C ARG A 71 13.99 -0.51 -17.06
N SER A 72 14.65 -1.64 -16.85
CA SER A 72 14.67 -2.74 -17.81
C SER A 72 13.28 -3.30 -18.11
N GLN A 73 12.46 -3.51 -17.06
CA GLN A 73 11.14 -4.15 -17.21
C GLN A 73 10.04 -3.17 -17.64
N SER A 74 10.17 -1.88 -17.33
CA SER A 74 9.23 -0.86 -17.80
C SER A 74 9.50 -0.44 -19.26
N GLY A 75 10.66 -0.79 -19.82
CA GLY A 75 11.11 -0.35 -21.14
C GLY A 75 11.51 1.13 -21.18
N ALA A 76 11.72 1.75 -20.02
CA ALA A 76 12.07 3.16 -19.92
C ALA A 76 13.54 3.40 -20.27
N SER A 77 13.83 4.58 -20.81
CA SER A 77 15.18 5.05 -21.06
C SER A 77 15.87 5.47 -19.77
N GLN A 78 15.12 6.12 -18.88
CA GLN A 78 15.60 6.62 -17.59
C GLN A 78 14.60 6.35 -16.46
N VAL A 79 15.13 6.01 -15.29
CA VAL A 79 14.34 5.89 -14.05
C VAL A 79 15.13 6.49 -12.90
N ARG A 80 14.47 7.29 -12.07
CA ARG A 80 15.05 7.83 -10.83
C ARG A 80 13.99 8.00 -9.75
N ILE A 81 14.41 8.01 -8.50
CA ILE A 81 13.52 8.39 -7.40
C ILE A 81 13.19 9.87 -7.52
N ALA A 82 11.92 10.21 -7.35
CA ALA A 82 11.49 11.61 -7.28
C ALA A 82 11.82 12.21 -5.91
N SER A 83 12.27 13.45 -5.90
CA SER A 83 12.43 14.22 -4.66
C SER A 83 11.05 14.65 -4.13
N GLU A 84 10.97 14.91 -2.82
CA GLU A 84 9.73 15.36 -2.17
C GLU A 84 9.15 16.61 -2.83
N ALA A 85 10.00 17.57 -3.20
CA ALA A 85 9.59 18.81 -3.86
C ALA A 85 8.89 18.56 -5.21
N GLU A 86 9.20 17.46 -5.90
CA GLU A 86 8.63 17.16 -7.20
C GLU A 86 7.22 16.56 -7.12
N PHE A 87 6.85 15.98 -5.97
CA PHE A 87 5.53 15.33 -5.82
C PHE A 87 4.69 15.87 -4.65
N VAL A 88 5.17 16.85 -3.88
CA VAL A 88 4.45 17.41 -2.72
C VAL A 88 3.03 17.88 -3.09
N ASN A 89 2.86 18.46 -4.26
CA ASN A 89 1.58 18.94 -4.75
C ASN A 89 0.63 17.81 -5.25
N VAL A 90 1.14 16.59 -5.42
CA VAL A 90 0.34 15.43 -5.84
C VAL A 90 -0.43 14.84 -4.66
N PHE A 91 0.19 14.82 -3.48
CA PHE A 91 -0.34 14.17 -2.28
C PHE A 91 -0.72 15.17 -1.18
N THR A 92 -1.45 16.21 -1.55
CA THR A 92 -1.79 17.33 -0.65
C THR A 92 -2.59 16.94 0.59
N ASP A 93 -3.29 15.81 0.52
CA ASP A 93 -4.11 15.27 1.62
C ASP A 93 -3.38 14.18 2.42
N CYS A 94 -2.15 13.81 2.05
CA CYS A 94 -1.37 12.79 2.77
C CYS A 94 -0.28 13.43 3.62
N GLN A 95 -0.01 12.81 4.76
CA GLN A 95 1.23 13.10 5.49
C GLN A 95 2.41 12.57 4.67
N LEU A 96 3.55 13.23 4.76
CA LEU A 96 4.73 12.85 4.00
C LEU A 96 5.13 11.39 4.29
N GLY A 97 5.37 10.60 3.23
CA GLY A 97 5.73 9.19 3.34
C GLY A 97 4.58 8.23 3.61
N THR A 98 3.32 8.70 3.67
CA THR A 98 2.15 7.85 3.97
C THR A 98 1.19 7.65 2.80
N ALA A 99 1.57 8.06 1.59
CA ALA A 99 0.72 7.95 0.41
C ALA A 99 0.25 6.50 0.19
N PRO A 100 -1.07 6.26 0.12
CA PRO A 100 -1.60 4.92 -0.14
C PRO A 100 -1.26 4.49 -1.57
N PRO A 101 -1.10 3.18 -1.85
CA PRO A 101 -0.62 2.67 -3.14
C PRO A 101 -1.70 2.69 -4.23
N PHE A 102 -2.51 3.72 -4.28
CA PHE A 102 -3.61 3.94 -5.22
C PHE A 102 -3.27 5.07 -6.20
N GLY A 103 -2.30 4.85 -7.08
CA GLY A 103 -1.86 5.85 -8.05
C GLY A 103 -3.00 6.43 -8.88
N ASN A 104 -4.01 5.63 -9.20
CA ASN A 104 -5.20 6.06 -9.92
C ASN A 104 -5.96 7.20 -9.23
N LEU A 105 -5.91 7.32 -7.90
CA LEU A 105 -6.51 8.44 -7.16
C LEU A 105 -5.73 9.75 -7.32
N PHE A 106 -4.48 9.65 -7.76
CA PHE A 106 -3.54 10.78 -7.90
C PHE A 106 -3.11 11.01 -9.35
N GLY A 107 -3.75 10.33 -10.32
CA GLY A 107 -3.38 10.43 -11.73
C GLY A 107 -2.03 9.80 -12.06
N LEU A 108 -1.53 8.90 -11.22
CA LEU A 108 -0.24 8.22 -11.41
C LEU A 108 -0.44 6.77 -11.85
N ARG A 109 0.44 6.30 -12.72
CA ARG A 109 0.57 4.87 -13.02
C ARG A 109 1.14 4.15 -11.80
N THR A 110 0.57 2.99 -11.46
CA THR A 110 1.03 2.16 -10.34
C THR A 110 1.81 0.95 -10.86
N LEU A 111 3.01 0.75 -10.34
CA LEU A 111 3.93 -0.34 -10.63
C LEU A 111 4.11 -1.14 -9.35
N VAL A 112 3.71 -2.40 -9.33
CA VAL A 112 3.74 -3.24 -8.12
C VAL A 112 4.78 -4.34 -8.26
N ASP A 113 5.55 -4.56 -7.21
CA ASP A 113 6.51 -5.66 -7.16
C ASP A 113 5.80 -7.01 -7.13
N LEU A 114 6.29 -7.96 -7.93
CA LEU A 114 5.75 -9.32 -8.03
C LEU A 114 5.66 -10.02 -6.66
N LYS A 115 6.62 -9.78 -5.74
CA LYS A 115 6.60 -10.40 -4.42
C LYS A 115 5.43 -9.93 -3.56
N LEU A 116 4.96 -8.70 -3.77
CA LEU A 116 3.75 -8.20 -3.14
C LEU A 116 2.51 -8.74 -3.84
N ALA A 117 2.54 -8.85 -5.17
CA ALA A 117 1.45 -9.39 -5.97
C ALA A 117 1.16 -10.89 -5.72
N LEU A 118 2.13 -11.62 -5.21
CA LEU A 118 1.99 -13.03 -4.82
C LEU A 118 1.41 -13.22 -3.41
N GLN A 119 1.11 -12.15 -2.69
CA GLN A 119 0.49 -12.25 -1.37
C GLN A 119 -1.04 -12.24 -1.50
N ASP A 120 -1.73 -12.96 -0.60
CA ASP A 120 -3.19 -12.94 -0.53
C ASP A 120 -3.73 -11.61 0.00
N LEU A 121 -2.96 -10.98 0.90
CA LEU A 121 -3.30 -9.73 1.57
C LEU A 121 -2.24 -8.65 1.30
N ILE A 122 -2.68 -7.42 1.27
CA ILE A 122 -1.85 -6.22 1.24
C ILE A 122 -2.26 -5.30 2.38
N ALA A 123 -1.27 -4.70 3.04
CA ALA A 123 -1.48 -3.65 4.03
C ALA A 123 -0.68 -2.41 3.61
N PHE A 124 -1.20 -1.22 3.89
CA PHE A 124 -0.58 0.04 3.50
C PHE A 124 -1.06 1.20 4.37
N ASN A 125 -0.26 2.25 4.46
CA ASN A 125 -0.65 3.48 5.14
C ASN A 125 -1.89 4.10 4.48
N ALA A 126 -2.79 4.59 5.31
CA ALA A 126 -4.03 5.23 4.87
C ALA A 126 -3.89 6.75 4.63
N GLY A 127 -2.69 7.25 4.39
CA GLY A 127 -2.40 8.68 4.27
C GLY A 127 -2.01 9.35 5.59
N THR A 128 -1.89 8.60 6.67
CA THR A 128 -1.49 9.06 8.01
C THR A 128 -0.40 8.15 8.60
N HIS A 129 0.31 8.63 9.63
CA HIS A 129 1.32 7.86 10.35
C HIS A 129 0.74 6.96 11.47
N THR A 130 -0.57 6.83 11.56
CA THR A 130 -1.25 6.12 12.66
C THR A 130 -2.31 5.13 12.19
N GLU A 131 -2.52 5.02 10.87
CA GLU A 131 -3.60 4.20 10.33
C GLU A 131 -3.12 3.36 9.15
N VAL A 132 -3.46 2.08 9.20
CA VAL A 132 -3.18 1.09 8.17
C VAL A 132 -4.48 0.51 7.65
N ILE A 133 -4.61 0.46 6.34
CA ILE A 133 -5.65 -0.30 5.66
C ILE A 133 -5.10 -1.67 5.28
N ARG A 134 -5.96 -2.70 5.42
CA ARG A 134 -5.70 -4.07 4.99
C ARG A 134 -6.83 -4.53 4.08
N MET A 135 -6.48 -5.19 2.98
CA MET A 135 -7.44 -5.77 2.05
C MET A 135 -6.83 -6.93 1.28
N LYS A 136 -7.66 -7.69 0.55
CA LYS A 136 -7.14 -8.72 -0.35
C LYS A 136 -6.36 -8.06 -1.50
N TYR A 137 -5.25 -8.68 -1.89
CA TYR A 137 -4.49 -8.20 -3.05
C TYR A 137 -5.31 -8.26 -4.34
N SER A 138 -6.14 -9.28 -4.52
CA SER A 138 -7.04 -9.39 -5.69
C SER A 138 -7.97 -8.19 -5.84
N ASP A 139 -8.55 -7.73 -4.72
CA ASP A 139 -9.47 -6.60 -4.70
C ASP A 139 -8.73 -5.29 -4.99
N TYR A 140 -7.57 -5.10 -4.33
CA TYR A 140 -6.64 -4.01 -4.64
C TYR A 140 -6.27 -3.97 -6.13
N SER A 141 -5.85 -5.11 -6.67
CA SER A 141 -5.44 -5.23 -8.08
C SER A 141 -6.58 -4.89 -9.05
N SER A 142 -7.81 -5.29 -8.72
CA SER A 142 -8.99 -4.96 -9.52
C SER A 142 -9.30 -3.47 -9.55
N LEU A 143 -9.07 -2.77 -8.43
CA LEU A 143 -9.32 -1.33 -8.28
C LEU A 143 -8.22 -0.46 -8.90
N VAL A 144 -6.97 -0.86 -8.75
CA VAL A 144 -5.80 -0.06 -9.16
C VAL A 144 -5.33 -0.43 -10.57
N LYS A 145 -5.51 -1.69 -10.97
CA LYS A 145 -4.99 -2.27 -12.23
C LYS A 145 -3.50 -2.00 -12.43
N PRO A 146 -2.65 -2.36 -11.46
CA PRO A 146 -1.23 -2.04 -11.51
C PRO A 146 -0.51 -2.87 -12.56
N LEU A 147 0.60 -2.33 -13.08
CA LEU A 147 1.56 -3.12 -13.83
C LEU A 147 2.44 -3.89 -12.83
N VAL A 148 2.41 -5.22 -12.90
CA VAL A 148 3.20 -6.09 -12.02
C VAL A 148 4.57 -6.34 -12.63
N LEU A 149 5.64 -6.02 -11.89
CA LEU A 149 7.02 -6.10 -12.32
C LEU A 149 7.89 -6.73 -11.21
N HIS A 150 9.08 -7.14 -11.55
CA HIS A 150 10.07 -7.64 -10.57
C HIS A 150 11.07 -6.53 -10.22
N ILE A 151 10.67 -5.62 -9.32
CA ILE A 151 11.35 -4.33 -9.09
C ILE A 151 11.91 -4.14 -7.68
N SER A 152 11.95 -5.20 -6.88
CA SER A 152 12.57 -5.11 -5.56
C SER A 152 13.84 -5.95 -5.44
N ALA A 153 14.88 -5.31 -4.93
CA ALA A 153 16.16 -5.93 -4.57
C ALA A 153 16.09 -6.64 -3.20
N GLY A 154 17.23 -7.13 -2.73
CA GLY A 154 17.39 -7.82 -1.45
C GLY A 154 16.84 -7.06 -0.23
N PRO A 155 16.93 -7.65 0.97
CA PRO A 155 16.41 -7.02 2.19
C PRO A 155 17.05 -5.65 2.43
N VAL A 156 16.26 -4.70 2.96
CA VAL A 156 16.81 -3.41 3.41
C VAL A 156 17.76 -3.66 4.59
N ALA A 157 18.94 -3.06 4.56
CA ALA A 157 19.87 -3.12 5.68
C ALA A 157 19.19 -2.56 6.95
N GLY A 158 19.22 -3.34 8.04
CA GLY A 158 18.57 -2.97 9.31
C GLY A 158 17.15 -3.51 9.49
N ALA A 159 16.55 -4.18 8.50
CA ALA A 159 15.29 -4.89 8.72
C ALA A 159 15.46 -5.96 9.81
N PRO A 160 14.60 -6.01 10.84
CA PRO A 160 14.68 -7.04 11.86
C PRO A 160 14.61 -8.42 11.19
N ARG A 161 15.59 -9.27 11.45
CA ARG A 161 15.57 -10.65 10.96
C ARG A 161 14.47 -11.38 11.71
N MET A 162 13.34 -11.59 11.07
CA MET A 162 12.32 -12.51 11.60
C MET A 162 12.97 -13.88 11.79
N ARG A 163 13.07 -14.31 13.06
CA ARG A 163 13.57 -15.64 13.46
C ARG A 163 12.56 -16.74 13.19
N SER A 164 11.91 -16.76 12.04
CA SER A 164 11.13 -17.90 11.60
C SER A 164 11.07 -17.89 10.07
N ARG A 165 11.33 -19.05 9.48
CA ARG A 165 11.02 -19.34 8.09
C ARG A 165 9.57 -18.93 7.85
N PRO A 166 9.24 -18.10 6.84
CA PRO A 166 7.85 -17.92 6.47
C PRO A 166 7.30 -19.28 6.12
N GLN A 167 6.35 -19.75 6.91
CA GLN A 167 5.54 -20.90 6.52
C GLN A 167 4.83 -20.51 5.22
N PRO A 168 4.84 -21.34 4.18
CA PRO A 168 4.03 -21.07 3.01
C PRO A 168 2.58 -20.93 3.46
N TYR A 169 1.93 -19.86 3.04
CA TYR A 169 0.57 -19.44 3.45
C TYR A 169 -0.53 -20.44 3.09
N HIS A 170 -0.17 -21.63 2.61
CA HIS A 170 -1.06 -22.78 2.40
C HIS A 170 -1.34 -23.59 3.66
N SER A 171 -0.85 -23.17 4.84
CA SER A 171 -1.20 -23.83 6.09
C SER A 171 -2.62 -23.44 6.52
N SER A 172 -3.35 -24.43 7.08
CA SER A 172 -4.71 -24.24 7.63
C SER A 172 -4.81 -23.15 8.72
N ALA A 173 -3.69 -22.77 9.34
CA ALA A 173 -3.61 -21.70 10.31
C ALA A 173 -3.70 -20.30 9.64
N ALA A 174 -3.07 -20.12 8.48
CA ALA A 174 -3.11 -18.88 7.73
C ALA A 174 -4.48 -18.65 7.07
N ARG A 175 -5.16 -19.71 6.63
CA ARG A 175 -6.56 -19.64 6.19
C ARG A 175 -7.47 -19.20 7.32
N ARG A 176 -7.29 -19.73 8.53
CA ARG A 176 -8.09 -19.31 9.72
C ARG A 176 -7.86 -17.85 10.08
N GLN A 177 -6.62 -17.35 10.02
CA GLN A 177 -6.34 -15.92 10.24
C GLN A 177 -6.98 -15.02 9.16
N SER A 178 -7.03 -15.48 7.91
CA SER A 178 -7.76 -14.76 6.84
C SER A 178 -9.26 -14.81 7.04
N GLU A 179 -9.82 -15.91 7.52
CA GLU A 179 -11.24 -16.08 7.80
C GLU A 179 -11.67 -15.33 9.07
N GLU A 180 -10.87 -15.35 10.14
CA GLU A 180 -11.05 -14.49 11.32
C GLU A 180 -10.95 -12.99 10.96
N PHE A 181 -10.00 -12.64 10.12
CA PHE A 181 -9.83 -11.29 9.60
C PHE A 181 -11.04 -10.86 8.76
N LEU A 182 -11.57 -11.73 7.90
CA LEU A 182 -12.76 -11.44 7.09
C LEU A 182 -14.04 -11.42 7.95
N GLY A 183 -14.09 -12.14 9.07
CA GLY A 183 -15.19 -12.10 10.04
C GLY A 183 -15.23 -10.80 10.88
N GLN A 184 -14.12 -10.09 11.00
CA GLN A 184 -14.02 -8.79 11.67
C GLN A 184 -14.23 -7.60 10.73
N VAL A 185 -14.46 -7.82 9.45
CA VAL A 185 -14.55 -6.80 8.38
C VAL A 185 -15.92 -6.12 8.30
N GLN A 186 -16.56 -5.84 9.43
CA GLN A 186 -17.62 -4.83 9.51
C GLN A 186 -17.20 -3.65 10.40
N ALA A 187 -15.95 -3.25 10.33
CA ALA A 187 -15.55 -1.95 10.87
C ALA A 187 -15.92 -0.89 9.82
N GLU A 188 -17.09 -0.31 9.98
CA GLU A 188 -17.50 0.88 9.27
C GLU A 188 -16.39 1.93 9.34
N CYS A 189 -16.05 2.53 8.20
CA CYS A 189 -15.25 3.75 8.18
C CYS A 189 -15.91 4.73 9.14
N PRO A 190 -15.23 5.32 10.15
CA PRO A 190 -15.84 6.17 11.16
C PRO A 190 -16.45 7.46 10.60
N TYR A 191 -16.50 7.58 9.30
CA TYR A 191 -17.09 8.68 8.57
C TYR A 191 -18.35 8.21 7.82
N ILE A 192 -19.51 8.47 8.44
CA ILE A 192 -20.81 8.46 7.76
C ILE A 192 -20.94 9.82 7.06
N PRO A 193 -21.05 9.90 5.72
CA PRO A 193 -21.39 11.15 5.06
C PRO A 193 -22.76 11.58 5.55
N GLN A 194 -22.84 12.75 6.23
CA GLN A 194 -24.13 13.37 6.50
C GLN A 194 -24.81 13.62 5.14
N GLN A 195 -25.86 12.90 4.87
CA GLN A 195 -26.78 13.21 3.78
C GLN A 195 -27.20 14.65 3.97
N ARG A 196 -26.82 15.51 3.04
CA ARG A 196 -27.48 16.82 2.90
C ARG A 196 -28.92 16.53 2.58
N SER A 197 -29.79 16.62 3.57
CA SER A 197 -31.23 16.75 3.34
C SER A 197 -31.40 17.99 2.48
N GLY A 198 -31.75 17.80 1.23
CA GLY A 198 -32.30 18.84 0.39
C GLY A 198 -33.59 19.29 1.05
N SER A 199 -33.63 20.55 1.41
CA SER A 199 -34.88 21.29 1.65
C SER A 199 -35.02 22.28 0.51
N ASP A 200 -36.13 22.19 -0.10
CA ASP A 200 -36.82 23.03 -1.07
C ASP A 200 -36.33 24.51 -1.16
#